data_489097f0b94aac026d7e46ab1c5eb407
#
_entry.id   489097f0b94aac026d7e46ab1c5eb407
#
_cell.length_a   1.000
_cell.length_b   1.000
_cell.length_c   1.000
_cell.angle_alpha   90.00
_cell.angle_beta   90.00
_cell.angle_gamma   90.00
#
_symmetry.space_group_name_H-M   'P 1'
#
loop_
_entity.id
_entity.type
_entity.pdbx_description
1 polymer ?
#
loop_
_entity_poly.entity_id
_entity_poly.type
_entity_poly.pdbx_seq_one_letter_code
_entity_poly.pdbx_strand_id
1 'polypeptide(L)'
;MPLLLDVDTGIDDSLALLYACASPEAEIVAVTCVGGNVDARQVAENTRAVLELAGRTDVEVALGREMPLVRALVTTPETHGPRGIGYAVLPPPSQPLSARFGPDLIVDEARRRPGELTLVTLGPMTNLALAVLREPALPTLLRRWVIMGGAYRSPGNTAPTTEWNVSVDPDAAKLCIVAFGRPEIVEARRAAGLPPLPLALGLDVTERAKLLPDHLAALAARAGTPTARSRDAGIGARAGTSAVANPVLRFIDDALRFYMEFHSRYDGFYGAFVHDPFAVAAALDPTLVRTEALPVDVELGGTLTTGETVTDWRRVWGRPPTLDVAVAGDAATFFERFIERVGRLAQRVG
;
A
#
# COMPACT_ATOMS: atom_id res chain seq x y z
N MET A 1 5.87 -14.33 -9.34
CA MET A 1 6.38 -14.06 -7.97
C MET A 1 5.21 -14.16 -7.01
N PRO A 2 5.24 -15.06 -6.00
CA PRO A 2 4.22 -15.14 -4.97
C PRO A 2 4.16 -13.86 -4.15
N LEU A 3 2.98 -13.24 -4.08
CA LEU A 3 2.73 -11.94 -3.47
C LEU A 3 1.55 -12.04 -2.50
N LEU A 4 1.76 -11.65 -1.25
CA LEU A 4 0.71 -11.42 -0.28
C LEU A 4 0.65 -9.92 0.02
N LEU A 5 -0.54 -9.34 -0.09
CA LEU A 5 -0.78 -7.93 0.18
C LEU A 5 -1.50 -7.80 1.52
N ASP A 6 -1.01 -6.94 2.40
CA ASP A 6 -1.68 -6.55 3.64
C ASP A 6 -2.12 -5.10 3.50
N VAL A 7 -3.44 -4.87 3.47
CA VAL A 7 -4.07 -3.64 2.98
C VAL A 7 -5.05 -3.05 3.98
N ASP A 8 -5.23 -1.74 3.95
CA ASP A 8 -6.34 -1.04 4.59
C ASP A 8 -7.27 -0.33 3.58
N THR A 9 -7.59 -1.02 2.52
CA THR A 9 -8.13 -0.63 1.20
C THR A 9 -8.89 0.68 1.20
N GLY A 10 -8.11 1.70 0.95
CA GLY A 10 -8.48 3.04 0.54
C GLY A 10 -8.49 3.19 -0.98
N ILE A 11 -8.34 4.45 -1.44
CA ILE A 11 -8.31 4.76 -2.88
C ILE A 11 -7.04 4.22 -3.53
N ASP A 12 -5.88 4.49 -2.95
CA ASP A 12 -4.59 4.09 -3.52
C ASP A 12 -4.30 2.58 -3.33
N ASP A 13 -4.69 1.95 -2.20
CA ASP A 13 -4.72 0.47 -2.10
C ASP A 13 -5.53 -0.17 -3.24
N SER A 14 -6.69 0.42 -3.57
CA SER A 14 -7.52 -0.07 -4.67
C SER A 14 -6.76 -0.04 -6.00
N LEU A 15 -6.00 1.04 -6.24
CA LEU A 15 -5.14 1.14 -7.42
C LEU A 15 -3.97 0.15 -7.36
N ALA A 16 -3.42 -0.11 -6.17
CA ALA A 16 -2.38 -1.11 -5.95
C ALA A 16 -2.87 -2.53 -6.25
N LEU A 17 -4.08 -2.88 -5.81
CA LEU A 17 -4.74 -4.14 -6.12
C LEU A 17 -4.97 -4.31 -7.63
N LEU A 18 -5.50 -3.27 -8.30
CA LEU A 18 -5.67 -3.27 -9.76
C LEU A 18 -4.34 -3.43 -10.50
N TYR A 19 -3.28 -2.75 -10.04
CA TYR A 19 -1.95 -2.86 -10.62
C TYR A 19 -1.35 -4.25 -10.42
N ALA A 20 -1.47 -4.83 -9.22
CA ALA A 20 -1.04 -6.20 -8.93
C ALA A 20 -1.77 -7.22 -9.82
N CYS A 21 -3.11 -7.10 -9.96
CA CYS A 21 -3.93 -7.95 -10.83
C CYS A 21 -3.59 -7.81 -12.33
N ALA A 22 -3.09 -6.64 -12.72
CA ALA A 22 -2.68 -6.35 -14.10
C ALA A 22 -1.23 -6.77 -14.40
N SER A 23 -0.45 -7.13 -13.39
CA SER A 23 0.97 -7.44 -13.50
C SER A 23 1.20 -8.93 -13.75
N PRO A 24 1.69 -9.32 -14.94
CA PRO A 24 1.79 -10.75 -15.32
C PRO A 24 2.79 -11.55 -14.47
N GLU A 25 3.76 -10.87 -13.85
CA GLU A 25 4.74 -11.48 -12.95
C GLU A 25 4.23 -11.68 -11.53
N ALA A 26 3.09 -11.07 -11.16
CA ALA A 26 2.50 -11.18 -9.83
C ALA A 26 1.58 -12.40 -9.75
N GLU A 27 1.85 -13.29 -8.80
CA GLU A 27 0.93 -14.32 -8.33
C GLU A 27 0.37 -13.85 -6.99
N ILE A 28 -0.81 -13.23 -6.98
CA ILE A 28 -1.46 -12.81 -5.73
C ILE A 28 -1.95 -14.07 -5.03
N VAL A 29 -1.24 -14.45 -3.97
CA VAL A 29 -1.52 -15.66 -3.18
C VAL A 29 -2.71 -15.43 -2.27
N ALA A 30 -2.75 -14.28 -1.61
CA ALA A 30 -3.83 -13.87 -0.72
C ALA A 30 -3.74 -12.36 -0.44
N VAL A 31 -4.82 -11.81 0.12
CA VAL A 31 -4.87 -10.44 0.65
C VAL A 31 -5.38 -10.49 2.09
N THR A 32 -4.69 -9.81 3.00
CA THR A 32 -5.12 -9.62 4.39
C THR A 32 -5.54 -8.17 4.62
N CYS A 33 -6.59 -7.97 5.40
CA CYS A 33 -7.21 -6.68 5.64
C CYS A 33 -6.98 -6.22 7.06
N VAL A 34 -6.61 -4.97 7.26
CA VAL A 34 -6.36 -4.33 8.56
C VAL A 34 -7.17 -3.04 8.68
N GLY A 35 -7.51 -2.61 9.88
CA GLY A 35 -8.13 -1.29 10.09
C GLY A 35 -7.09 -0.18 9.94
N GLY A 36 -7.44 0.86 9.21
CA GLY A 36 -6.59 2.02 8.92
C GLY A 36 -7.39 3.14 8.26
N ASN A 37 -7.38 3.25 6.95
CA ASN A 37 -8.13 4.26 6.18
C ASN A 37 -9.62 4.26 6.53
N VAL A 38 -10.20 3.07 6.69
CA VAL A 38 -11.54 2.82 7.21
C VAL A 38 -11.49 1.62 8.18
N ASP A 39 -12.63 1.24 8.77
CA ASP A 39 -12.69 0.02 9.60
C ASP A 39 -12.38 -1.24 8.77
N ALA A 40 -11.80 -2.26 9.43
CA ALA A 40 -11.29 -3.44 8.74
C ALA A 40 -12.37 -4.25 7.98
N ARG A 41 -13.64 -4.16 8.39
CA ARG A 41 -14.74 -4.84 7.70
C ARG A 41 -15.06 -4.14 6.39
N GLN A 42 -15.08 -2.80 6.40
CA GLN A 42 -15.22 -2.01 5.17
C GLN A 42 -13.99 -2.20 4.27
N VAL A 43 -12.77 -2.27 4.82
CA VAL A 43 -11.56 -2.65 4.08
C VAL A 43 -11.76 -3.98 3.36
N ALA A 44 -12.22 -5.02 4.06
CA ALA A 44 -12.43 -6.35 3.48
C ALA A 44 -13.56 -6.38 2.42
N GLU A 45 -14.58 -5.53 2.56
CA GLU A 45 -15.62 -5.34 1.53
C GLU A 45 -15.01 -4.68 0.28
N ASN A 46 -14.29 -3.57 0.45
CA ASN A 46 -13.63 -2.85 -0.63
C ASN A 46 -12.64 -3.74 -1.38
N THR A 47 -11.79 -4.45 -0.65
CA THR A 47 -10.78 -5.36 -1.22
C THR A 47 -11.40 -6.39 -2.15
N ARG A 48 -12.43 -7.10 -1.67
CA ARG A 48 -13.12 -8.12 -2.48
C ARG A 48 -13.81 -7.50 -3.69
N ALA A 49 -14.50 -6.37 -3.52
CA ALA A 49 -15.17 -5.69 -4.61
C ALA A 49 -14.18 -5.20 -5.69
N VAL A 50 -13.00 -4.71 -5.31
CA VAL A 50 -11.94 -4.30 -6.26
C VAL A 50 -11.32 -5.52 -6.96
N LEU A 51 -11.10 -6.62 -6.25
CA LEU A 51 -10.62 -7.87 -6.86
C LEU A 51 -11.66 -8.43 -7.87
N GLU A 52 -12.95 -8.42 -7.53
CA GLU A 52 -14.02 -8.81 -8.46
C GLU A 52 -14.08 -7.88 -9.67
N LEU A 53 -13.91 -6.56 -9.48
CA LEU A 53 -13.81 -5.59 -10.57
C LEU A 53 -12.63 -5.91 -11.50
N ALA A 54 -11.53 -6.43 -10.97
CA ALA A 54 -10.38 -6.90 -11.75
C ALA A 54 -10.55 -8.29 -12.37
N GLY A 55 -11.70 -8.95 -12.16
CA GLY A 55 -11.97 -10.32 -12.62
C GLY A 55 -11.24 -11.40 -11.80
N ARG A 56 -10.86 -11.12 -10.55
CA ARG A 56 -10.07 -11.99 -9.65
C ARG A 56 -10.91 -12.43 -8.45
N THR A 57 -11.80 -13.39 -8.69
CA THR A 57 -12.62 -14.03 -7.64
C THR A 57 -11.94 -15.25 -7.00
N ASP A 58 -10.75 -15.59 -7.46
CA ASP A 58 -9.94 -16.71 -7.01
C ASP A 58 -9.00 -16.37 -5.83
N VAL A 59 -8.79 -15.08 -5.56
CA VAL A 59 -7.85 -14.62 -4.52
C VAL A 59 -8.51 -14.68 -3.15
N GLU A 60 -7.90 -15.41 -2.22
CA GLU A 60 -8.38 -15.46 -0.84
C GLU A 60 -8.19 -14.12 -0.14
N VAL A 61 -9.27 -13.60 0.49
CA VAL A 61 -9.25 -12.36 1.28
C VAL A 61 -9.61 -12.70 2.73
N ALA A 62 -8.74 -12.35 3.66
CA ALA A 62 -8.93 -12.62 5.08
C ALA A 62 -9.03 -11.33 5.89
N LEU A 63 -10.02 -11.28 6.80
CA LEU A 63 -10.10 -10.23 7.81
C LEU A 63 -8.97 -10.42 8.82
N GLY A 64 -8.22 -9.37 9.06
CA GLY A 64 -7.20 -9.34 10.08
C GLY A 64 -7.64 -8.57 11.32
N ARG A 65 -6.71 -7.83 11.91
CA ARG A 65 -6.97 -7.09 13.13
C ARG A 65 -7.79 -5.84 12.85
N GLU A 66 -8.87 -5.66 13.63
CA GLU A 66 -9.76 -4.52 13.49
C GLU A 66 -9.25 -3.26 14.22
N MET A 67 -8.38 -3.43 15.20
CA MET A 67 -7.85 -2.36 16.05
C MET A 67 -6.32 -2.43 16.11
N PRO A 68 -5.61 -1.30 16.25
CA PRO A 68 -4.18 -1.29 16.55
C PRO A 68 -3.83 -2.12 17.79
N LEU A 69 -2.54 -2.45 17.97
CA LEU A 69 -2.09 -3.29 19.08
C LEU A 69 -2.43 -2.69 20.45
N VAL A 70 -2.22 -1.39 20.61
CA VAL A 70 -2.31 -0.70 21.90
C VAL A 70 -3.26 0.50 21.84
N ARG A 71 -3.35 1.17 20.69
CA ARG A 71 -4.06 2.45 20.53
C ARG A 71 -5.47 2.25 19.98
N ALA A 72 -6.31 3.28 20.11
CA ALA A 72 -7.60 3.31 19.44
C ALA A 72 -7.39 3.48 17.92
N LEU A 73 -8.24 2.85 17.12
CA LEU A 73 -8.25 3.07 15.69
C LEU A 73 -8.73 4.49 15.38
N VAL A 74 -7.97 5.19 14.57
CA VAL A 74 -8.35 6.43 13.91
C VAL A 74 -8.47 6.13 12.43
N THR A 75 -9.51 6.65 11.78
CA THR A 75 -9.74 6.50 10.33
C THR A 75 -9.68 7.86 9.65
N THR A 76 -9.55 7.89 8.32
CA THR A 76 -9.39 9.13 7.54
C THR A 76 -10.43 9.28 6.43
N PRO A 77 -11.72 9.46 6.78
CA PRO A 77 -12.78 9.65 5.80
C PRO A 77 -12.66 10.94 4.98
N GLU A 78 -11.93 11.93 5.47
CA GLU A 78 -11.62 13.17 4.75
C GLU A 78 -10.69 12.92 3.56
N THR A 79 -9.83 11.90 3.63
CA THR A 79 -8.85 11.56 2.59
C THR A 79 -9.40 10.55 1.60
N HIS A 80 -10.05 9.49 2.10
CA HIS A 80 -10.51 8.36 1.29
C HIS A 80 -12.03 8.28 1.10
N GLY A 81 -12.78 9.22 1.71
CA GLY A 81 -14.24 9.17 1.74
C GLY A 81 -14.78 8.23 2.83
N PRO A 82 -16.08 8.34 3.18
CA PRO A 82 -16.66 7.61 4.32
C PRO A 82 -16.67 6.08 4.15
N ARG A 83 -16.53 5.59 2.92
CA ARG A 83 -16.41 4.16 2.60
C ARG A 83 -15.02 3.77 2.09
N GLY A 84 -14.04 4.67 2.12
CA GLY A 84 -12.66 4.39 1.73
C GLY A 84 -12.38 4.41 0.22
N ILE A 85 -13.38 4.55 -0.64
CA ILE A 85 -13.24 4.52 -2.11
C ILE A 85 -13.75 5.79 -2.80
N GLY A 86 -13.67 6.94 -2.10
CA GLY A 86 -14.07 8.24 -2.63
C GLY A 86 -15.53 8.29 -3.04
N TYR A 87 -15.79 8.77 -4.25
CA TYR A 87 -17.14 8.81 -4.85
C TYR A 87 -17.52 7.49 -5.54
N ALA A 88 -16.60 6.55 -5.66
CA ALA A 88 -16.87 5.28 -6.33
C ALA A 88 -17.90 4.44 -5.56
N VAL A 89 -18.74 3.74 -6.32
CA VAL A 89 -19.71 2.78 -5.79
C VAL A 89 -19.51 1.46 -6.53
N LEU A 90 -19.18 0.43 -5.78
CA LEU A 90 -19.08 -0.94 -6.30
C LEU A 90 -20.25 -1.79 -5.79
N PRO A 91 -20.67 -2.80 -6.56
CA PRO A 91 -21.62 -3.80 -6.05
C PRO A 91 -21.06 -4.50 -4.81
N PRO A 92 -21.89 -4.95 -3.88
CA PRO A 92 -21.47 -5.83 -2.81
C PRO A 92 -20.71 -7.04 -3.37
N PRO A 93 -19.56 -7.41 -2.81
CA PRO A 93 -18.79 -8.54 -3.32
C PRO A 93 -19.51 -9.87 -3.12
N SER A 94 -19.47 -10.72 -4.13
CA SER A 94 -20.04 -12.08 -4.12
C SER A 94 -19.07 -13.08 -3.49
N GLN A 95 -17.77 -12.85 -3.61
CA GLN A 95 -16.74 -13.71 -3.04
C GLN A 95 -16.84 -13.74 -1.50
N PRO A 96 -16.84 -14.94 -0.87
CA PRO A 96 -16.88 -15.04 0.58
C PRO A 96 -15.58 -14.53 1.20
N LEU A 97 -15.69 -13.97 2.40
CA LEU A 97 -14.52 -13.70 3.23
C LEU A 97 -13.95 -15.02 3.75
N SER A 98 -12.62 -15.12 3.81
CA SER A 98 -11.94 -16.28 4.40
C SER A 98 -12.34 -16.46 5.87
N ALA A 99 -12.45 -17.72 6.30
CA ALA A 99 -12.61 -18.06 7.71
C ALA A 99 -11.29 -17.96 8.50
N ARG A 100 -10.15 -17.85 7.81
CA ARG A 100 -8.84 -17.68 8.44
C ARG A 100 -8.67 -16.23 8.92
N PHE A 101 -8.00 -16.07 10.06
CA PHE A 101 -7.59 -14.75 10.54
C PHE A 101 -6.37 -14.26 9.76
N GLY A 102 -6.33 -12.97 9.36
CA GLY A 102 -5.28 -12.42 8.50
C GLY A 102 -3.85 -12.73 8.97
N PRO A 103 -3.47 -12.48 10.21
CA PRO A 103 -2.15 -12.86 10.74
C PRO A 103 -1.82 -14.35 10.63
N ASP A 104 -2.81 -15.25 10.81
CA ASP A 104 -2.61 -16.68 10.64
C ASP A 104 -2.38 -17.03 9.17
N LEU A 105 -3.14 -16.39 8.27
CA LEU A 105 -2.96 -16.54 6.83
C LEU A 105 -1.54 -16.14 6.39
N ILE A 106 -1.00 -15.03 6.90
CA ILE A 106 0.38 -14.61 6.62
C ILE A 106 1.37 -15.70 7.04
N VAL A 107 1.24 -16.25 8.25
CA VAL A 107 2.13 -17.31 8.77
C VAL A 107 2.02 -18.57 7.94
N ASP A 108 0.79 -19.02 7.64
CA ASP A 108 0.54 -20.25 6.89
C ASP A 108 1.12 -20.17 5.48
N GLU A 109 0.93 -19.04 4.77
CA GLU A 109 1.47 -18.89 3.42
C GLU A 109 2.99 -18.76 3.41
N ALA A 110 3.59 -18.11 4.41
CA ALA A 110 5.04 -18.05 4.56
C ALA A 110 5.65 -19.44 4.84
N ARG A 111 4.98 -20.26 5.66
CA ARG A 111 5.40 -21.65 5.92
C ARG A 111 5.24 -22.57 4.73
N ARG A 112 4.24 -22.33 3.87
CA ARG A 112 4.04 -23.13 2.64
C ARG A 112 5.09 -22.82 1.58
N ARG A 113 5.62 -21.60 1.55
CA ARG A 113 6.53 -21.07 0.53
C ARG A 113 7.74 -20.39 1.14
N PRO A 114 8.55 -21.14 1.94
CA PRO A 114 9.67 -20.55 2.67
C PRO A 114 10.70 -19.98 1.69
N GLY A 115 11.04 -18.71 1.87
CA GLY A 115 11.97 -17.98 1.01
C GLY A 115 11.41 -17.54 -0.35
N GLU A 116 10.13 -17.78 -0.65
CA GLU A 116 9.53 -17.44 -1.93
C GLU A 116 8.52 -16.29 -1.83
N LEU A 117 7.77 -16.22 -0.71
CA LEU A 117 6.68 -15.27 -0.52
C LEU A 117 7.20 -13.84 -0.28
N THR A 118 6.79 -12.91 -1.11
CA THR A 118 6.95 -11.47 -0.85
C THR A 118 5.69 -10.94 -0.18
N LEU A 119 5.84 -10.37 1.02
CA LEU A 119 4.79 -9.66 1.73
C LEU A 119 4.93 -8.16 1.45
N VAL A 120 3.84 -7.50 1.06
CA VAL A 120 3.77 -6.04 0.92
C VAL A 120 2.72 -5.51 1.90
N THR A 121 3.14 -4.73 2.87
CA THR A 121 2.25 -4.02 3.78
C THR A 121 1.98 -2.63 3.20
N LEU A 122 0.73 -2.35 2.88
CA LEU A 122 0.25 -1.07 2.34
C LEU A 122 -0.49 -0.26 3.41
N GLY A 123 -1.02 -0.93 4.44
CA GLY A 123 -1.65 -0.34 5.61
C GLY A 123 -0.82 -0.45 6.90
N PRO A 124 -1.44 -0.16 8.06
CA PRO A 124 -0.80 -0.33 9.38
C PRO A 124 -0.30 -1.76 9.60
N MET A 125 0.87 -1.90 10.20
CA MET A 125 1.60 -3.18 10.30
C MET A 125 1.05 -4.14 11.38
N THR A 126 -0.17 -3.92 11.85
CA THR A 126 -0.78 -4.67 12.96
C THR A 126 -0.90 -6.16 12.68
N ASN A 127 -1.31 -6.53 11.45
CA ASN A 127 -1.41 -7.95 11.05
C ASN A 127 -0.03 -8.61 11.04
N LEU A 128 0.97 -7.95 10.46
CA LEU A 128 2.34 -8.46 10.44
C LEU A 128 2.92 -8.59 11.84
N ALA A 129 2.67 -7.62 12.72
CA ALA A 129 3.13 -7.68 14.11
C ALA A 129 2.55 -8.90 14.84
N LEU A 130 1.25 -9.17 14.70
CA LEU A 130 0.63 -10.36 15.26
C LEU A 130 1.18 -11.65 14.63
N ALA A 131 1.45 -11.64 13.32
CA ALA A 131 2.06 -12.78 12.64
C ALA A 131 3.48 -13.07 13.18
N VAL A 132 4.31 -12.04 13.40
CA VAL A 132 5.65 -12.17 14.01
C VAL A 132 5.57 -12.68 15.45
N LEU A 133 4.60 -12.23 16.23
CA LEU A 133 4.39 -12.72 17.60
C LEU A 133 3.99 -14.21 17.63
N ARG A 134 3.22 -14.68 16.64
CA ARG A 134 2.79 -16.09 16.49
C ARG A 134 3.90 -16.97 15.93
N GLU A 135 4.69 -16.42 15.01
CA GLU A 135 5.79 -17.08 14.32
C GLU A 135 7.04 -16.20 14.36
N PRO A 136 7.85 -16.27 15.43
CA PRO A 136 9.08 -15.46 15.54
C PRO A 136 10.11 -15.73 14.43
N ALA A 137 10.02 -16.86 13.73
CA ALA A 137 10.85 -17.18 12.57
C ALA A 137 10.33 -16.56 11.25
N LEU A 138 9.15 -15.95 11.25
CA LEU A 138 8.52 -15.36 10.06
C LEU A 138 9.47 -14.49 9.24
N PRO A 139 10.33 -13.64 9.86
CA PRO A 139 11.30 -12.84 9.11
C PRO A 139 12.25 -13.66 8.23
N THR A 140 12.55 -14.90 8.59
CA THR A 140 13.42 -15.79 7.81
C THR A 140 12.65 -16.63 6.78
N LEU A 141 11.32 -16.73 6.91
CA LEU A 141 10.46 -17.48 6.01
C LEU A 141 10.06 -16.66 4.76
N LEU A 142 10.00 -15.32 4.88
CA LEU A 142 9.65 -14.47 3.77
C LEU A 142 10.83 -14.25 2.81
N ARG A 143 10.58 -14.28 1.51
CA ARG A 143 11.54 -13.80 0.51
C ARG A 143 11.90 -12.34 0.76
N ARG A 144 10.90 -11.49 0.90
CA ARG A 144 11.04 -10.05 1.15
C ARG A 144 9.82 -9.53 1.91
N TRP A 145 10.04 -8.54 2.74
CA TRP A 145 9.00 -7.66 3.23
C TRP A 145 9.20 -6.27 2.60
N VAL A 146 8.15 -5.73 1.97
CA VAL A 146 8.11 -4.39 1.39
C VAL A 146 7.09 -3.58 2.17
N ILE A 147 7.44 -2.36 2.53
CA ILE A 147 6.67 -1.46 3.39
C ILE A 147 6.29 -0.23 2.57
N MET A 148 5.00 0.07 2.44
CA MET A 148 4.56 1.44 2.25
C MET A 148 4.36 2.05 3.63
N GLY A 149 5.18 3.02 3.99
CA GLY A 149 5.07 3.69 5.30
C GLY A 149 6.32 4.42 5.72
N GLY A 150 6.12 5.34 6.65
CA GLY A 150 7.18 6.14 7.23
C GLY A 150 7.54 7.41 6.46
N ALA A 151 8.17 8.32 7.18
CA ALA A 151 8.78 9.55 6.67
C ALA A 151 10.20 9.61 7.24
N TYR A 152 11.19 9.28 6.41
CA TYR A 152 12.56 9.04 6.88
C TYR A 152 13.40 10.31 6.86
N ARG A 153 13.09 11.23 5.93
CA ARG A 153 13.73 12.55 5.78
C ARG A 153 12.72 13.63 5.39
N SER A 154 11.60 13.24 4.79
CA SER A 154 10.50 14.13 4.45
C SER A 154 9.68 14.51 5.69
N PRO A 155 8.89 15.59 5.65
CA PRO A 155 7.82 15.80 6.61
C PRO A 155 6.82 14.63 6.60
N GLY A 156 6.00 14.53 7.65
CA GLY A 156 4.87 13.62 7.68
C GLY A 156 3.66 14.15 6.90
N ASN A 157 2.68 13.29 6.68
CA ASN A 157 1.42 13.62 6.00
C ASN A 157 0.20 13.66 6.95
N THR A 158 0.33 13.14 8.17
CA THR A 158 -0.73 13.18 9.20
C THR A 158 -0.35 14.00 10.42
N ALA A 159 0.94 14.05 10.74
CA ALA A 159 1.53 14.92 11.73
C ALA A 159 2.84 15.46 11.16
N PRO A 160 3.47 16.50 11.75
CA PRO A 160 4.66 17.13 11.17
C PRO A 160 5.82 16.18 10.84
N THR A 161 5.92 15.05 11.54
CA THR A 161 7.03 14.10 11.40
C THR A 161 6.57 12.67 11.09
N THR A 162 5.25 12.43 11.01
CA THR A 162 4.70 11.07 11.02
C THR A 162 3.86 10.78 9.79
N GLU A 163 4.12 9.63 9.17
CA GLU A 163 3.34 9.06 8.07
C GLU A 163 2.14 8.27 8.63
N TRP A 164 1.04 8.22 7.84
CA TRP A 164 -0.25 7.69 8.25
C TRP A 164 -0.20 6.24 8.76
N ASN A 165 0.31 5.29 7.99
CA ASN A 165 0.33 3.87 8.36
C ASN A 165 1.08 3.62 9.66
N VAL A 166 2.22 4.29 9.84
CA VAL A 166 3.00 4.21 11.08
C VAL A 166 2.28 4.91 12.22
N SER A 167 1.56 6.01 11.97
CA SER A 167 0.84 6.76 13.01
C SER A 167 -0.36 5.99 13.58
N VAL A 168 -1.03 5.18 12.75
CA VAL A 168 -2.17 4.36 13.18
C VAL A 168 -1.74 3.28 14.17
N ASP A 169 -0.63 2.59 13.90
CA ASP A 169 -0.09 1.58 14.83
C ASP A 169 1.45 1.64 14.93
N PRO A 170 2.00 2.66 15.62
CA PRO A 170 3.44 2.78 15.80
C PRO A 170 4.05 1.64 16.60
N ASP A 171 3.28 1.03 17.50
CA ASP A 171 3.71 -0.11 18.31
C ASP A 171 3.94 -1.33 17.43
N ALA A 172 3.05 -1.60 16.47
CA ALA A 172 3.21 -2.65 15.48
C ALA A 172 4.39 -2.39 14.54
N ALA A 173 4.52 -1.16 14.04
CA ALA A 173 5.62 -0.76 13.17
C ALA A 173 6.97 -1.00 13.85
N LYS A 174 7.12 -0.53 15.10
CA LYS A 174 8.34 -0.76 15.89
C LYS A 174 8.62 -2.24 16.09
N LEU A 175 7.61 -3.02 16.47
CA LEU A 175 7.76 -4.47 16.68
C LEU A 175 8.29 -5.15 15.40
N CYS A 176 7.69 -4.85 14.26
CA CYS A 176 8.09 -5.44 12.99
C CYS A 176 9.51 -5.03 12.58
N ILE A 177 9.83 -3.73 12.61
CA ILE A 177 11.15 -3.22 12.23
C ILE A 177 12.24 -3.85 13.11
N VAL A 178 12.01 -3.91 14.43
CA VAL A 178 12.95 -4.54 15.37
C VAL A 178 13.09 -6.03 15.08
N ALA A 179 11.99 -6.76 14.84
CA ALA A 179 12.04 -8.20 14.61
C ALA A 179 12.83 -8.55 13.35
N PHE A 180 12.62 -7.83 12.25
CA PHE A 180 13.33 -8.06 11.00
C PHE A 180 14.78 -7.53 11.02
N GLY A 181 15.04 -6.47 11.80
CA GLY A 181 16.36 -5.84 11.91
C GLY A 181 17.30 -6.51 12.93
N ARG A 182 16.90 -7.58 13.60
CA ARG A 182 17.80 -8.31 14.53
C ARG A 182 19.02 -8.84 13.79
N PRO A 183 20.23 -8.64 14.33
CA PRO A 183 21.46 -9.06 13.66
C PRO A 183 21.46 -10.52 13.24
N GLU A 184 20.95 -11.42 14.09
CA GLU A 184 20.84 -12.85 13.80
C GLU A 184 19.87 -13.17 12.66
N ILE A 185 18.78 -12.42 12.52
CA ILE A 185 17.82 -12.54 11.42
C ILE A 185 18.45 -12.04 10.13
N VAL A 186 19.06 -10.86 10.15
CA VAL A 186 19.74 -10.25 9.00
C VAL A 186 20.83 -11.18 8.47
N GLU A 187 21.62 -11.81 9.36
CA GLU A 187 22.67 -12.75 8.97
C GLU A 187 22.10 -14.06 8.42
N ALA A 188 21.06 -14.62 9.06
CA ALA A 188 20.40 -15.81 8.57
C ALA A 188 19.81 -15.62 7.16
N ARG A 189 19.16 -14.46 6.91
CA ARG A 189 18.64 -14.10 5.58
C ARG A 189 19.77 -13.97 4.55
N ARG A 190 20.88 -13.30 4.91
CA ARG A 190 22.06 -13.18 4.03
C ARG A 190 22.63 -14.54 3.69
N ALA A 191 22.79 -15.41 4.67
CA ALA A 191 23.30 -16.79 4.48
C ALA A 191 22.37 -17.62 3.57
N ALA A 192 21.06 -17.37 3.61
CA ALA A 192 20.06 -18.00 2.74
C ALA A 192 19.97 -17.35 1.33
N GLY A 193 20.77 -16.33 1.01
CA GLY A 193 20.71 -15.62 -0.26
C GLY A 193 19.46 -14.76 -0.43
N LEU A 194 18.79 -14.43 0.66
CA LEU A 194 17.61 -13.54 0.67
C LEU A 194 18.03 -12.08 0.86
N PRO A 195 17.23 -11.10 0.42
CA PRO A 195 17.43 -9.70 0.77
C PRO A 195 17.50 -9.55 2.29
N PRO A 196 18.61 -9.04 2.85
CA PRO A 196 18.81 -9.10 4.31
C PRO A 196 17.88 -8.18 5.09
N LEU A 197 17.48 -7.05 4.48
CA LEU A 197 16.65 -6.03 5.12
C LEU A 197 15.31 -5.88 4.38
N PRO A 198 14.24 -5.46 5.08
CA PRO A 198 13.00 -5.03 4.46
C PRO A 198 13.22 -3.80 3.57
N LEU A 199 12.47 -3.72 2.47
CA LEU A 199 12.45 -2.53 1.60
C LEU A 199 11.38 -1.57 2.07
N ALA A 200 11.75 -0.36 2.46
CA ALA A 200 10.84 0.65 2.95
C ALA A 200 10.68 1.81 1.96
N LEU A 201 9.46 2.05 1.50
CA LEU A 201 9.06 3.19 0.68
C LEU A 201 8.30 4.18 1.56
N GLY A 202 8.97 5.22 2.02
CA GLY A 202 8.36 6.33 2.75
C GLY A 202 7.87 7.43 1.83
N LEU A 203 7.29 8.46 2.45
CA LEU A 203 6.83 9.68 1.77
C LEU A 203 7.95 10.32 0.94
N ASP A 204 9.22 10.12 1.33
CA ASP A 204 10.43 10.58 0.63
C ASP A 204 10.44 10.26 -0.88
N VAL A 205 9.83 9.15 -1.25
CA VAL A 205 9.75 8.69 -2.64
C VAL A 205 8.33 8.58 -3.15
N THR A 206 7.37 8.21 -2.31
CA THR A 206 5.99 7.98 -2.76
C THR A 206 5.25 9.27 -3.09
N GLU A 207 5.55 10.40 -2.45
CA GLU A 207 5.01 11.71 -2.81
C GLU A 207 5.57 12.27 -4.13
N ARG A 208 6.56 11.61 -4.71
CA ARG A 208 7.04 11.93 -6.07
C ARG A 208 6.20 11.24 -7.14
N ALA A 209 5.47 10.19 -6.78
CA ALA A 209 4.55 9.48 -7.67
C ALA A 209 3.19 10.22 -7.70
N LYS A 210 3.16 11.38 -8.37
CA LYS A 210 1.96 12.20 -8.56
C LYS A 210 1.18 11.77 -9.80
N LEU A 211 0.04 11.13 -9.57
CA LEU A 211 -0.92 10.84 -10.63
C LEU A 211 -1.70 12.12 -10.97
N LEU A 212 -1.56 12.58 -12.19
CA LEU A 212 -2.17 13.80 -12.70
C LEU A 212 -3.31 13.48 -13.69
N PRO A 213 -4.20 14.44 -14.01
CA PRO A 213 -5.27 14.23 -14.98
C PRO A 213 -4.79 13.72 -16.36
N ASP A 214 -3.58 14.09 -16.79
CA ASP A 214 -3.02 13.61 -18.06
C ASP A 214 -2.71 12.09 -18.01
N HIS A 215 -2.33 11.54 -16.84
CA HIS A 215 -2.17 10.10 -16.66
C HIS A 215 -3.51 9.36 -16.79
N LEU A 216 -4.62 9.94 -16.26
CA LEU A 216 -5.96 9.38 -16.43
C LEU A 216 -6.40 9.40 -17.90
N ALA A 217 -6.12 10.48 -18.61
CA ALA A 217 -6.40 10.58 -20.03
C ALA A 217 -5.60 9.52 -20.84
N ALA A 218 -4.32 9.33 -20.52
CA ALA A 218 -3.48 8.31 -21.13
C ALA A 218 -3.97 6.88 -20.81
N LEU A 219 -4.40 6.63 -19.56
CA LEU A 219 -4.98 5.36 -19.13
C LEU A 219 -6.26 5.04 -19.91
N ALA A 220 -7.16 6.01 -20.06
CA ALA A 220 -8.39 5.85 -20.80
C ALA A 220 -8.14 5.61 -22.30
N ALA A 221 -7.20 6.34 -22.89
CA ALA A 221 -6.77 6.12 -24.27
C ALA A 221 -6.19 4.71 -24.47
N ARG A 222 -5.37 4.26 -23.49
CA ARG A 222 -4.80 2.89 -23.52
C ARG A 222 -5.87 1.82 -23.41
N ALA A 223 -6.93 2.06 -22.66
CA ALA A 223 -8.08 1.18 -22.54
C ALA A 223 -9.05 1.24 -23.75
N GLY A 224 -8.78 2.08 -24.76
CA GLY A 224 -9.64 2.24 -25.91
C GLY A 224 -10.95 2.99 -25.64
N THR A 225 -11.02 3.71 -24.51
CA THR A 225 -12.22 4.47 -24.10
C THR A 225 -11.84 5.95 -24.02
N PRO A 226 -12.26 6.80 -24.97
CA PRO A 226 -12.03 8.24 -24.87
C PRO A 226 -12.67 8.81 -23.61
N THR A 227 -11.93 9.58 -22.82
CA THR A 227 -12.51 10.33 -21.72
C THR A 227 -13.26 11.54 -22.26
N ALA A 228 -14.52 11.72 -21.85
CA ALA A 228 -15.33 12.89 -22.15
C ALA A 228 -14.95 14.13 -21.32
N ARG A 229 -13.82 14.12 -20.61
CA ARG A 229 -13.40 15.27 -19.79
C ARG A 229 -12.66 16.30 -20.62
N SER A 230 -13.32 17.45 -20.85
CA SER A 230 -12.63 18.69 -21.19
C SER A 230 -11.77 19.16 -19.99
N ARG A 231 -10.63 19.78 -20.27
CA ARG A 231 -9.73 20.44 -19.30
C ARG A 231 -10.40 21.52 -18.42
N ASP A 232 -11.68 21.81 -18.67
CA ASP A 232 -12.44 22.92 -18.09
C ASP A 232 -13.47 22.52 -17.01
N ALA A 233 -13.48 21.28 -16.53
CA ALA A 233 -14.33 20.91 -15.39
C ALA A 233 -13.72 21.47 -14.10
N GLY A 234 -13.93 22.76 -13.87
CA GLY A 234 -13.59 23.48 -12.64
C GLY A 234 -14.23 22.84 -11.41
N ILE A 235 -13.62 23.10 -10.26
CA ILE A 235 -14.11 22.80 -8.91
C ILE A 235 -15.62 23.11 -8.85
N GLY A 236 -16.47 22.07 -8.81
CA GLY A 236 -17.93 22.27 -8.70
C GLY A 236 -18.82 21.38 -9.57
N ALA A 237 -18.28 20.42 -10.31
CA ALA A 237 -19.12 19.44 -11.01
C ALA A 237 -19.81 18.53 -9.97
N ARG A 238 -21.17 18.53 -10.03
CA ARG A 238 -22.07 17.84 -9.09
C ARG A 238 -21.66 16.39 -8.84
N ALA A 239 -21.87 15.91 -7.59
CA ALA A 239 -21.83 14.52 -7.21
C ALA A 239 -22.69 13.68 -8.18
N GLY A 240 -22.04 12.93 -9.06
CA GLY A 240 -22.64 12.02 -10.03
C GLY A 240 -21.56 11.03 -10.46
N THR A 241 -21.94 9.78 -10.67
CA THR A 241 -21.04 8.76 -11.21
C THR A 241 -20.54 9.17 -12.58
N SER A 242 -19.26 8.88 -12.86
CA SER A 242 -18.64 9.12 -14.15
C SER A 242 -19.44 8.48 -15.29
N ALA A 243 -19.60 9.17 -16.42
CA ALA A 243 -20.23 8.65 -17.62
C ALA A 243 -19.36 7.62 -18.39
N VAL A 244 -18.21 7.24 -17.85
CA VAL A 244 -17.31 6.27 -18.46
C VAL A 244 -17.96 4.89 -18.46
N ALA A 245 -18.09 4.28 -19.64
CA ALA A 245 -18.76 2.99 -19.82
C ALA A 245 -17.95 1.84 -19.16
N ASN A 246 -16.63 1.85 -19.31
CA ASN A 246 -15.76 0.82 -18.77
C ASN A 246 -15.77 0.85 -17.22
N PRO A 247 -16.10 -0.27 -16.55
CA PRO A 247 -16.30 -0.29 -15.10
C PRO A 247 -15.01 0.00 -14.31
N VAL A 248 -13.85 -0.47 -14.77
CA VAL A 248 -12.55 -0.20 -14.13
C VAL A 248 -12.19 1.27 -14.23
N LEU A 249 -12.33 1.86 -15.42
CA LEU A 249 -12.04 3.29 -15.61
C LEU A 249 -13.01 4.18 -14.85
N ARG A 250 -14.29 3.80 -14.77
CA ARG A 250 -15.30 4.52 -13.98
C ARG A 250 -14.95 4.52 -12.51
N PHE A 251 -14.61 3.35 -11.97
CA PHE A 251 -14.14 3.22 -10.59
C PHE A 251 -12.94 4.13 -10.32
N ILE A 252 -11.90 4.06 -11.18
CA ILE A 252 -10.69 4.86 -11.03
C ILE A 252 -11.00 6.36 -11.11
N ASP A 253 -11.84 6.78 -12.06
CA ASP A 253 -12.22 8.18 -12.22
C ASP A 253 -13.00 8.74 -11.02
N ASP A 254 -13.99 7.98 -10.51
CA ASP A 254 -14.81 8.40 -9.37
C ASP A 254 -14.00 8.38 -8.06
N ALA A 255 -13.16 7.39 -7.82
CA ALA A 255 -12.31 7.30 -6.65
C ALA A 255 -11.25 8.41 -6.63
N LEU A 256 -10.51 8.55 -7.73
CA LEU A 256 -9.43 9.55 -7.84
C LEU A 256 -9.93 10.99 -7.85
N ARG A 257 -11.14 11.25 -8.34
CA ARG A 257 -11.70 12.61 -8.26
C ARG A 257 -11.80 13.09 -6.82
N PHE A 258 -12.28 12.27 -5.89
CA PHE A 258 -12.32 12.59 -4.46
C PHE A 258 -10.92 12.87 -3.91
N TYR A 259 -9.97 12.02 -4.24
CA TYR A 259 -8.59 12.10 -3.75
C TYR A 259 -7.86 13.32 -4.33
N MET A 260 -8.07 13.65 -5.61
CA MET A 260 -7.51 14.85 -6.24
C MET A 260 -8.10 16.15 -5.65
N GLU A 261 -9.40 16.15 -5.29
CA GLU A 261 -10.04 17.27 -4.60
C GLU A 261 -9.44 17.47 -3.19
N PHE A 262 -9.15 16.38 -2.48
CA PHE A 262 -8.44 16.43 -1.20
C PHE A 262 -7.05 17.07 -1.37
N HIS A 263 -6.20 16.56 -2.27
CA HIS A 263 -4.87 17.10 -2.49
C HIS A 263 -4.89 18.54 -3.03
N SER A 264 -5.90 18.90 -3.82
CA SER A 264 -6.08 20.30 -4.25
C SER A 264 -6.31 21.24 -3.07
N ARG A 265 -7.04 20.78 -2.06
CA ARG A 265 -7.34 21.57 -0.87
C ARG A 265 -6.16 21.66 0.10
N TYR A 266 -5.46 20.55 0.34
CA TYR A 266 -4.48 20.43 1.42
C TYR A 266 -3.03 20.54 0.94
N ASP A 267 -2.74 20.11 -0.28
CA ASP A 267 -1.38 20.05 -0.85
C ASP A 267 -1.16 21.02 -2.02
N GLY A 268 -2.21 21.76 -2.42
CA GLY A 268 -2.12 22.84 -3.41
C GLY A 268 -1.92 22.36 -4.85
N PHE A 269 -2.22 21.08 -5.18
CA PHE A 269 -2.21 20.59 -6.56
C PHE A 269 -3.39 19.65 -6.83
N TYR A 270 -3.95 19.71 -8.05
CA TYR A 270 -5.01 18.80 -8.49
C TYR A 270 -4.41 17.54 -9.10
N GLY A 271 -4.28 16.52 -8.29
CA GLY A 271 -3.68 15.22 -8.59
C GLY A 271 -3.78 14.33 -7.36
N ALA A 272 -3.17 13.16 -7.42
CA ALA A 272 -3.13 12.22 -6.30
C ALA A 272 -1.71 11.68 -6.08
N PHE A 273 -1.27 11.61 -4.85
CA PHE A 273 -0.14 10.76 -4.51
C PHE A 273 -0.61 9.30 -4.57
N VAL A 274 0.13 8.45 -5.25
CA VAL A 274 -0.21 7.03 -5.38
C VAL A 274 0.87 6.20 -4.70
N HIS A 275 0.78 6.19 -3.36
CA HIS A 275 1.77 5.58 -2.48
C HIS A 275 1.87 4.08 -2.69
N ASP A 276 0.77 3.38 -2.55
CA ASP A 276 0.66 1.92 -2.55
C ASP A 276 0.93 1.27 -3.91
N PRO A 277 0.40 1.80 -5.04
CA PRO A 277 0.75 1.24 -6.34
C PRO A 277 2.25 1.31 -6.63
N PHE A 278 2.93 2.37 -6.16
CA PHE A 278 4.37 2.49 -6.33
C PHE A 278 5.13 1.49 -5.44
N ALA A 279 4.66 1.22 -4.22
CA ALA A 279 5.23 0.19 -3.36
C ALA A 279 5.06 -1.21 -3.95
N VAL A 280 3.89 -1.54 -4.51
CA VAL A 280 3.68 -2.80 -5.24
C VAL A 280 4.58 -2.89 -6.47
N ALA A 281 4.74 -1.81 -7.22
CA ALA A 281 5.64 -1.78 -8.38
C ALA A 281 7.10 -2.03 -7.98
N ALA A 282 7.58 -1.42 -6.88
CA ALA A 282 8.92 -1.65 -6.35
C ALA A 282 9.10 -3.06 -5.75
N ALA A 283 8.03 -3.68 -5.24
CA ALA A 283 8.06 -5.07 -4.81
C ALA A 283 8.28 -6.02 -5.99
N LEU A 284 7.62 -5.73 -7.13
CA LEU A 284 7.73 -6.51 -8.36
C LEU A 284 9.07 -6.24 -9.08
N ASP A 285 9.52 -4.99 -9.09
CA ASP A 285 10.79 -4.56 -9.68
C ASP A 285 11.54 -3.58 -8.76
N PRO A 286 12.44 -4.09 -7.89
CA PRO A 286 13.19 -3.23 -6.97
C PRO A 286 14.14 -2.24 -7.65
N THR A 287 14.39 -2.37 -8.95
CA THR A 287 15.22 -1.41 -9.70
C THR A 287 14.55 -0.04 -9.88
N LEU A 288 13.24 0.04 -9.64
CA LEU A 288 12.49 1.30 -9.63
C LEU A 288 12.90 2.25 -8.49
N VAL A 289 13.63 1.73 -7.48
CA VAL A 289 14.06 2.54 -6.34
C VAL A 289 15.55 2.36 -6.07
N ARG A 290 16.21 3.43 -5.62
CA ARG A 290 17.53 3.37 -5.02
C ARG A 290 17.38 3.44 -3.50
N THR A 291 18.06 2.54 -2.79
CA THR A 291 17.96 2.41 -1.34
C THR A 291 19.26 2.72 -0.63
N GLU A 292 19.14 3.04 0.66
CA GLU A 292 20.25 3.09 1.62
C GLU A 292 19.90 2.22 2.83
N ALA A 293 20.81 1.34 3.23
CA ALA A 293 20.65 0.53 4.44
C ALA A 293 20.91 1.40 5.68
N LEU A 294 19.86 1.63 6.50
CA LEU A 294 19.88 2.60 7.60
C LEU A 294 19.33 2.00 8.90
N PRO A 295 19.90 2.42 10.05
CA PRO A 295 19.26 2.18 11.34
C PRO A 295 17.99 3.06 11.45
N VAL A 296 16.85 2.42 11.62
CA VAL A 296 15.55 3.08 11.81
C VAL A 296 14.89 2.53 13.07
N ASP A 297 14.29 3.39 13.84
CA ASP A 297 13.46 3.06 14.99
C ASP A 297 12.17 3.89 14.94
N VAL A 298 11.14 3.51 15.71
CA VAL A 298 9.86 4.22 15.76
C VAL A 298 9.67 4.83 17.15
N GLU A 299 9.34 6.11 17.18
CA GLU A 299 9.07 6.84 18.43
C GLU A 299 7.67 6.48 18.96
N LEU A 300 7.61 6.02 20.21
CA LEU A 300 6.35 5.60 20.86
C LEU A 300 5.88 6.53 21.97
N GLY A 301 6.77 7.27 22.60
CA GLY A 301 6.49 8.02 23.84
C GLY A 301 6.43 9.54 23.66
N GLY A 302 6.83 10.06 22.52
CA GLY A 302 6.87 11.50 22.27
C GLY A 302 5.48 12.08 22.06
N THR A 303 5.17 13.20 22.73
CA THR A 303 3.86 13.88 22.58
C THR A 303 3.66 14.53 21.21
N LEU A 304 4.76 14.89 20.53
CA LEU A 304 4.74 15.54 19.21
C LEU A 304 5.26 14.63 18.08
N THR A 305 5.95 13.56 18.43
CA THR A 305 6.71 12.72 17.50
C THR A 305 6.30 11.25 17.54
N THR A 306 5.21 10.92 18.23
CA THR A 306 4.69 9.54 18.26
C THR A 306 4.45 9.03 16.83
N GLY A 307 5.05 7.88 16.49
CA GLY A 307 4.98 7.30 15.16
C GLY A 307 6.04 7.84 14.17
N GLU A 308 6.91 8.77 14.60
CA GLU A 308 8.05 9.18 13.78
C GLU A 308 8.99 7.99 13.52
N THR A 309 9.35 7.80 12.25
CA THR A 309 10.38 6.85 11.83
C THR A 309 11.75 7.51 11.96
N VAL A 310 12.28 7.50 13.19
CA VAL A 310 13.56 8.11 13.52
C VAL A 310 14.68 7.37 12.81
N THR A 311 15.37 8.05 11.90
CA THR A 311 16.37 7.46 11.01
C THR A 311 17.75 8.02 11.30
N ASP A 312 18.70 7.16 11.62
CA ASP A 312 20.08 7.56 11.89
C ASP A 312 20.91 7.69 10.59
N TRP A 313 20.67 8.78 9.86
CA TRP A 313 21.41 9.11 8.62
C TRP A 313 22.91 9.30 8.81
N ARG A 314 23.32 9.67 10.01
CA ARG A 314 24.73 9.95 10.33
C ARG A 314 25.41 8.77 11.00
N ARG A 315 24.68 7.69 11.27
CA ARG A 315 25.17 6.46 11.94
C ARG A 315 25.80 6.74 13.31
N VAL A 316 25.23 7.71 14.03
CA VAL A 316 25.74 8.11 15.35
C VAL A 316 25.32 7.14 16.46
N TRP A 317 24.26 6.34 16.23
CA TRP A 317 23.84 5.34 17.20
C TRP A 317 24.76 4.12 17.30
N GLY A 318 25.65 3.92 16.31
CA GLY A 318 26.48 2.71 16.26
C GLY A 318 25.72 1.40 16.14
N ARG A 319 24.43 1.46 15.71
CA ARG A 319 23.57 0.30 15.50
C ARG A 319 23.63 -0.18 14.07
N PRO A 320 23.46 -1.50 13.82
CA PRO A 320 23.35 -2.01 12.45
C PRO A 320 22.07 -1.47 11.77
N PRO A 321 22.03 -1.45 10.42
CA PRO A 321 20.84 -1.11 9.66
C PRO A 321 19.68 -2.08 9.95
N THR A 322 18.46 -1.53 9.98
CA THR A 322 17.21 -2.29 10.18
C THR A 322 16.33 -2.30 8.93
N LEU A 323 16.47 -1.30 8.06
CA LEU A 323 15.71 -1.17 6.81
C LEU A 323 16.62 -0.77 5.63
N ASP A 324 16.26 -1.22 4.44
CA ASP A 324 16.67 -0.63 3.16
C ASP A 324 15.67 0.48 2.81
N VAL A 325 16.01 1.72 3.13
CA VAL A 325 15.13 2.87 2.92
C VAL A 325 15.28 3.38 1.48
N ALA A 326 14.18 3.49 0.75
CA ALA A 326 14.16 4.08 -0.57
C ALA A 326 14.43 5.60 -0.48
N VAL A 327 15.47 6.06 -1.17
CA VAL A 327 15.93 7.47 -1.18
C VAL A 327 15.73 8.15 -2.52
N ALA A 328 15.47 7.39 -3.58
CA ALA A 328 15.05 7.87 -4.89
C ALA A 328 14.17 6.84 -5.57
N GLY A 329 13.24 7.29 -6.42
CA GLY A 329 12.32 6.44 -7.15
C GLY A 329 12.09 6.95 -8.58
N ASP A 330 11.92 6.01 -9.52
CA ASP A 330 11.59 6.28 -10.92
C ASP A 330 10.07 6.27 -11.12
N ALA A 331 9.43 7.38 -10.75
CA ALA A 331 8.00 7.56 -10.91
C ALA A 331 7.57 7.58 -12.41
N ALA A 332 8.44 8.01 -13.32
CA ALA A 332 8.11 8.05 -14.75
C ALA A 332 7.93 6.64 -15.32
N THR A 333 8.91 5.76 -15.13
CA THR A 333 8.82 4.34 -15.51
C THR A 333 7.66 3.64 -14.81
N PHE A 334 7.40 3.96 -13.54
CA PHE A 334 6.22 3.43 -12.84
C PHE A 334 4.93 3.81 -13.54
N PHE A 335 4.70 5.10 -13.89
CA PHE A 335 3.47 5.53 -14.55
C PHE A 335 3.31 4.95 -15.95
N GLU A 336 4.37 4.81 -16.73
CA GLU A 336 4.33 4.10 -18.02
C GLU A 336 3.78 2.68 -17.83
N ARG A 337 4.32 1.95 -16.86
CA ARG A 337 3.87 0.58 -16.53
C ARG A 337 2.44 0.55 -15.97
N PHE A 338 2.09 1.49 -15.12
CA PHE A 338 0.76 1.60 -14.53
C PHE A 338 -0.31 1.78 -15.63
N ILE A 339 -0.09 2.75 -16.51
CA ILE A 339 -0.98 3.04 -17.64
C ILE A 339 -1.11 1.83 -18.57
N GLU A 340 0.00 1.22 -18.92
CA GLU A 340 0.02 0.07 -19.83
C GLU A 340 -0.71 -1.14 -19.23
N ARG A 341 -0.42 -1.49 -17.97
CA ARG A 341 -0.95 -2.69 -17.31
C ARG A 341 -2.41 -2.52 -16.93
N VAL A 342 -2.76 -1.46 -16.22
CA VAL A 342 -4.14 -1.20 -15.80
C VAL A 342 -5.03 -0.89 -17.00
N GLY A 343 -4.50 -0.22 -18.04
CA GLY A 343 -5.21 -0.02 -19.29
C GLY A 343 -5.54 -1.34 -20.01
N ARG A 344 -4.61 -2.30 -20.04
CA ARG A 344 -4.90 -3.65 -20.57
C ARG A 344 -5.91 -4.41 -19.70
N LEU A 345 -5.83 -4.28 -18.38
CA LEU A 345 -6.81 -4.87 -17.48
C LEU A 345 -8.21 -4.33 -17.80
N ALA A 346 -8.34 -3.01 -17.91
CA ALA A 346 -9.59 -2.36 -18.25
C ALA A 346 -10.15 -2.84 -19.60
N GLN A 347 -9.32 -3.05 -20.62
CA GLN A 347 -9.74 -3.63 -21.92
C GLN A 347 -10.27 -5.06 -21.78
N ARG A 348 -9.68 -5.86 -20.89
CA ARG A 348 -10.01 -7.29 -20.75
C ARG A 348 -11.31 -7.52 -19.98
N VAL A 349 -11.63 -6.67 -19.01
CA VAL A 349 -12.78 -6.86 -18.11
C VAL A 349 -13.95 -5.90 -18.41
N GLY A 350 -13.79 -4.95 -19.34
CA GLY A 350 -14.82 -4.03 -19.83
C GLY A 350 -15.33 -4.46 -21.16
#